data_3876874ea54410873caa67dc6b8f49c9
#
_entry.id   3876874ea54410873caa67dc6b8f49c9
#
_cell.length_a   1.000
_cell.length_b   1.000
_cell.length_c   1.000
_cell.angle_alpha   90.00
_cell.angle_beta   90.00
_cell.angle_gamma   90.00
#
_symmetry.space_group_name_H-M   'P 1'
#
loop_
_entity.id
_entity.type
_entity.pdbx_description
1 polymer ?
#
loop_
_entity_poly.entity_id
_entity_poly.type
_entity_poly.pdbx_seq_one_letter_code
_entity_poly.pdbx_strand_id
1 'polypeptide(L)'
;FENEKQLYKITESDAEMPDLKTAILFDCSNKEEAEAKAKAKNLEVILFADLLAKAETLLTPESKKEIEDGMNDIEPNDNATMIYTSGTTGTPKGVMLTHRNYMAQCEVVKYILPVQPGEMWLSVLPVWHSFERAIQYFSITFGSGLAYSKPVAPIMLPDFAAIKPQWMCGVPRLWDSLAKGVIKAMKKAGGVKYAMFRFFVSVGAKYAWAKDHVTGRVTRFKKYPRFLDFIKGIIHFIHLWPLHGFGELLVHK
;
A
#
# COMPACT_ATOMS: atom_id res chain seq x y z
N PHE A 1 -14.83 -14.80 -4.88
CA PHE A 1 -15.58 -13.68 -4.25
C PHE A 1 -15.23 -13.60 -2.77
N GLU A 2 -15.22 -12.38 -2.21
CA GLU A 2 -14.97 -12.17 -0.78
C GLU A 2 -16.06 -12.86 0.07
N ASN A 3 -17.34 -12.68 -0.32
CA ASN A 3 -18.48 -13.25 0.38
C ASN A 3 -19.70 -13.37 -0.55
N GLU A 4 -20.81 -13.92 -0.01
CA GLU A 4 -22.06 -14.10 -0.74
C GLU A 4 -22.65 -12.80 -1.31
N LYS A 5 -22.46 -11.65 -0.63
CA LYS A 5 -22.96 -10.36 -1.13
C LYS A 5 -22.29 -9.95 -2.45
N GLN A 6 -21.02 -10.32 -2.64
CA GLN A 6 -20.34 -10.10 -3.91
C GLN A 6 -20.83 -11.07 -5.00
N LEU A 7 -21.13 -12.32 -4.63
CA LEU A 7 -21.73 -13.29 -5.53
C LEU A 7 -23.11 -12.83 -6.01
N TYR A 8 -23.93 -12.24 -5.13
CA TYR A 8 -25.28 -11.78 -5.48
C TYR A 8 -25.28 -10.71 -6.57
N LYS A 9 -24.25 -9.90 -6.69
CA LYS A 9 -24.10 -8.94 -7.81
C LYS A 9 -24.07 -9.63 -9.17
N ILE A 10 -23.59 -10.88 -9.21
CA ILE A 10 -23.55 -11.70 -10.43
C ILE A 10 -24.86 -12.45 -10.61
N THR A 11 -25.37 -13.09 -9.55
CA THR A 11 -26.61 -13.91 -9.66
C THR A 11 -27.86 -13.05 -9.89
N GLU A 12 -27.85 -11.81 -9.46
CA GLU A 12 -28.93 -10.83 -9.65
C GLU A 12 -28.75 -9.96 -10.92
N SER A 13 -27.63 -10.14 -11.64
CA SER A 13 -27.37 -9.45 -12.91
C SER A 13 -28.09 -10.16 -14.07
N ASP A 14 -28.57 -9.37 -15.05
CA ASP A 14 -29.12 -9.88 -16.31
C ASP A 14 -28.03 -10.29 -17.32
N ALA A 15 -26.74 -10.07 -16.98
CA ALA A 15 -25.62 -10.41 -17.85
C ALA A 15 -25.52 -11.93 -18.03
N GLU A 16 -25.36 -12.36 -19.27
CA GLU A 16 -25.04 -13.73 -19.61
C GLU A 16 -23.56 -14.00 -19.40
N MET A 17 -23.23 -15.05 -18.65
CA MET A 17 -21.85 -15.47 -18.36
C MET A 17 -21.70 -16.96 -18.61
N PRO A 18 -21.74 -17.41 -19.88
CA PRO A 18 -21.82 -18.83 -20.23
C PRO A 18 -20.60 -19.64 -19.79
N ASP A 19 -19.45 -18.99 -19.64
CA ASP A 19 -18.19 -19.62 -19.24
C ASP A 19 -17.98 -19.67 -17.71
N LEU A 20 -18.79 -18.94 -16.94
CA LEU A 20 -18.73 -18.98 -15.48
C LEU A 20 -19.45 -20.22 -14.97
N LYS A 21 -18.70 -21.15 -14.36
CA LYS A 21 -19.23 -22.44 -13.86
C LYS A 21 -19.16 -22.55 -12.34
N THR A 22 -18.14 -21.96 -11.73
CA THR A 22 -17.85 -22.11 -10.30
C THR A 22 -17.63 -20.78 -9.64
N ALA A 23 -18.24 -20.56 -8.49
CA ALA A 23 -18.05 -19.41 -7.62
C ALA A 23 -17.33 -19.87 -6.34
N ILE A 24 -16.10 -19.38 -6.14
CA ILE A 24 -15.34 -19.65 -4.93
C ILE A 24 -15.53 -18.48 -3.96
N LEU A 25 -15.99 -18.76 -2.74
CA LEU A 25 -16.22 -17.77 -1.68
C LEU A 25 -15.15 -17.92 -0.60
N PHE A 26 -14.52 -16.78 -0.20
CA PHE A 26 -13.60 -16.76 0.95
C PHE A 26 -14.35 -16.87 2.28
N ASP A 27 -15.50 -16.21 2.37
CA ASP A 27 -16.39 -16.24 3.53
C ASP A 27 -17.85 -16.37 3.08
N CYS A 28 -18.69 -17.02 3.87
CA CYS A 28 -20.11 -17.18 3.57
C CYS A 28 -20.92 -17.35 4.87
N SER A 29 -21.75 -16.36 5.17
CA SER A 29 -22.60 -16.37 6.35
C SER A 29 -23.86 -17.25 6.17
N ASN A 30 -24.34 -17.38 4.93
CA ASN A 30 -25.52 -18.19 4.56
C ASN A 30 -25.25 -18.98 3.28
N LYS A 31 -24.66 -20.16 3.46
CA LYS A 31 -24.28 -21.04 2.35
C LYS A 31 -25.48 -21.54 1.55
N GLU A 32 -26.59 -21.88 2.23
CA GLU A 32 -27.80 -22.41 1.58
C GLU A 32 -28.43 -21.39 0.63
N GLU A 33 -28.52 -20.13 1.05
CA GLU A 33 -29.03 -19.05 0.20
C GLU A 33 -28.09 -18.78 -0.98
N ALA A 34 -26.77 -18.76 -0.73
CA ALA A 34 -25.77 -18.55 -1.76
C ALA A 34 -25.84 -19.64 -2.84
N GLU A 35 -25.95 -20.92 -2.44
CA GLU A 35 -26.10 -22.05 -3.35
C GLU A 35 -27.43 -22.00 -4.13
N ALA A 36 -28.53 -21.63 -3.47
CA ALA A 36 -29.83 -21.51 -4.14
C ALA A 36 -29.81 -20.42 -5.23
N LYS A 37 -29.25 -19.25 -4.94
CA LYS A 37 -29.12 -18.16 -5.92
C LYS A 37 -28.13 -18.51 -7.04
N ALA A 38 -27.03 -19.15 -6.73
CA ALA A 38 -26.03 -19.58 -7.69
C ALA A 38 -26.58 -20.64 -8.65
N LYS A 39 -27.37 -21.60 -8.14
CA LYS A 39 -28.02 -22.64 -8.93
C LYS A 39 -28.96 -22.10 -10.02
N ALA A 40 -29.63 -20.96 -9.75
CA ALA A 40 -30.46 -20.26 -10.74
C ALA A 40 -29.66 -19.79 -11.98
N LYS A 41 -28.36 -19.64 -11.85
CA LYS A 41 -27.40 -19.23 -12.90
C LYS A 41 -26.50 -20.40 -13.34
N ASN A 42 -26.81 -21.63 -12.97
CA ASN A 42 -26.00 -22.86 -13.23
C ASN A 42 -24.56 -22.74 -12.65
N LEU A 43 -24.39 -22.09 -11.51
CA LEU A 43 -23.11 -21.96 -10.84
C LEU A 43 -23.00 -22.93 -9.67
N GLU A 44 -21.85 -23.58 -9.54
CA GLU A 44 -21.45 -24.31 -8.34
C GLU A 44 -20.81 -23.34 -7.34
N VAL A 45 -21.17 -23.44 -6.06
CA VAL A 45 -20.55 -22.63 -4.97
C VAL A 45 -19.60 -23.52 -4.18
N ILE A 46 -18.34 -23.07 -4.06
CA ILE A 46 -17.31 -23.76 -3.27
C ILE A 46 -16.77 -22.78 -2.25
N LEU A 47 -16.65 -23.18 -0.99
CA LEU A 47 -15.92 -22.39 0.00
C LEU A 47 -14.41 -22.58 -0.21
N PHE A 48 -13.66 -21.51 -0.10
CA PHE A 48 -12.21 -21.54 -0.28
C PHE A 48 -11.54 -22.52 0.70
N ALA A 49 -12.04 -22.60 1.94
CA ALA A 49 -11.55 -23.56 2.94
C ALA A 49 -11.76 -25.02 2.48
N ASP A 50 -12.96 -25.33 1.91
CA ASP A 50 -13.25 -26.67 1.39
C ASP A 50 -12.35 -27.00 0.19
N LEU A 51 -12.08 -25.99 -0.66
CA LEU A 51 -11.17 -26.14 -1.80
C LEU A 51 -9.74 -26.43 -1.35
N LEU A 52 -9.24 -25.73 -0.31
CA LEU A 52 -7.92 -25.99 0.24
C LEU A 52 -7.81 -27.41 0.82
N ALA A 53 -8.79 -27.82 1.61
CA ALA A 53 -8.81 -29.18 2.18
C ALA A 53 -8.80 -30.25 1.07
N LYS A 54 -9.55 -30.04 -0.01
CA LYS A 54 -9.52 -30.92 -1.17
C LYS A 54 -8.17 -30.89 -1.87
N ALA A 55 -7.57 -29.71 -2.05
CA ALA A 55 -6.28 -29.56 -2.71
C ALA A 55 -5.15 -30.29 -1.97
N GLU A 56 -5.17 -30.30 -0.63
CA GLU A 56 -4.20 -31.05 0.19
C GLU A 56 -4.20 -32.55 -0.16
N THR A 57 -5.37 -33.12 -0.44
CA THR A 57 -5.49 -34.55 -0.82
C THR A 57 -4.96 -34.85 -2.22
N LEU A 58 -4.89 -33.83 -3.09
CA LEU A 58 -4.41 -33.94 -4.47
C LEU A 58 -2.93 -33.60 -4.62
N LEU A 59 -2.27 -33.17 -3.52
CA LEU A 59 -0.89 -32.74 -3.54
C LEU A 59 0.07 -33.95 -3.55
N THR A 60 0.26 -34.53 -4.73
CA THR A 60 1.23 -35.61 -4.96
C THR A 60 2.59 -35.06 -5.42
N PRO A 61 3.67 -35.87 -5.40
CA PRO A 61 4.94 -35.45 -5.98
C PRO A 61 4.84 -35.02 -7.44
N GLU A 62 3.99 -35.69 -8.22
CA GLU A 62 3.74 -35.39 -9.64
C GLU A 62 3.05 -34.04 -9.80
N SER A 63 1.97 -33.76 -9.03
CA SER A 63 1.27 -32.48 -9.09
C SER A 63 2.13 -31.32 -8.61
N LYS A 64 3.00 -31.53 -7.61
CA LYS A 64 4.00 -30.54 -7.20
C LYS A 64 4.96 -30.21 -8.32
N LYS A 65 5.49 -31.23 -9.00
CA LYS A 65 6.38 -31.05 -10.13
C LYS A 65 5.70 -30.31 -11.29
N GLU A 66 4.45 -30.64 -11.61
CA GLU A 66 3.68 -29.94 -12.65
C GLU A 66 3.53 -28.44 -12.33
N ILE A 67 3.27 -28.09 -11.05
CA ILE A 67 3.21 -26.71 -10.60
C ILE A 67 4.58 -26.01 -10.76
N GLU A 68 5.66 -26.67 -10.33
CA GLU A 68 7.02 -26.14 -10.43
C GLU A 68 7.43 -25.96 -11.89
N ASP A 69 7.14 -26.92 -12.76
CA ASP A 69 7.41 -26.81 -14.19
C ASP A 69 6.62 -25.63 -14.80
N GLY A 70 5.33 -25.49 -14.48
CA GLY A 70 4.52 -24.35 -14.91
C GLY A 70 5.01 -23.01 -14.41
N MET A 71 5.60 -22.94 -13.20
CA MET A 71 6.23 -21.72 -12.70
C MET A 71 7.51 -21.37 -13.47
N ASN A 72 8.28 -22.38 -13.91
CA ASN A 72 9.51 -22.18 -14.67
C ASN A 72 9.24 -21.80 -16.13
N ASP A 73 8.07 -22.12 -16.67
CA ASP A 73 7.67 -21.79 -18.05
C ASP A 73 7.18 -20.33 -18.19
N ILE A 74 7.06 -19.59 -17.07
CA ILE A 74 6.63 -18.19 -17.11
C ILE A 74 7.68 -17.31 -17.80
N GLU A 75 7.24 -16.64 -18.87
CA GLU A 75 8.07 -15.73 -19.63
C GLU A 75 7.93 -14.27 -19.14
N PRO A 76 8.99 -13.44 -19.26
CA PRO A 76 8.94 -12.05 -18.82
C PRO A 76 7.82 -11.21 -19.43
N ASN A 77 7.37 -11.54 -20.62
CA ASN A 77 6.31 -10.84 -21.34
C ASN A 77 4.91 -11.42 -21.09
N ASP A 78 4.79 -12.47 -20.29
CA ASP A 78 3.50 -13.01 -19.90
C ASP A 78 2.76 -12.00 -18.99
N ASN A 79 1.43 -12.02 -19.05
CA ASN A 79 0.59 -11.18 -18.24
C ASN A 79 0.66 -11.59 -16.77
N ALA A 80 1.21 -10.72 -15.92
CA ALA A 80 1.22 -10.91 -14.48
C ALA A 80 -0.11 -10.52 -13.84
N THR A 81 -0.78 -9.49 -14.39
CA THR A 81 -2.06 -9.00 -13.86
C THR A 81 -2.80 -8.15 -14.89
N MET A 82 -4.12 -8.07 -14.73
CA MET A 82 -4.99 -7.15 -15.45
C MET A 82 -5.73 -6.27 -14.45
N ILE A 83 -5.56 -4.96 -14.56
CA ILE A 83 -6.17 -3.98 -13.66
C ILE A 83 -7.18 -3.15 -14.43
N TYR A 84 -8.45 -3.24 -14.04
CA TYR A 84 -9.51 -2.46 -14.66
C TYR A 84 -9.55 -1.03 -14.12
N THR A 85 -9.59 -0.08 -15.02
CA THR A 85 -9.75 1.35 -14.72
C THR A 85 -11.07 1.85 -15.28
N SER A 86 -11.66 2.87 -14.65
CA SER A 86 -12.98 3.42 -15.05
C SER A 86 -13.01 4.05 -16.46
N GLY A 87 -11.85 4.23 -17.10
CA GLY A 87 -11.75 4.83 -18.43
C GLY A 87 -12.44 6.20 -18.54
N THR A 88 -11.96 7.07 -19.39
CA THR A 88 -12.57 8.40 -19.65
C THR A 88 -13.89 8.30 -20.42
N THR A 89 -14.15 7.17 -21.06
CA THR A 89 -15.35 6.91 -21.89
C THR A 89 -16.48 6.21 -21.13
N GLY A 90 -16.32 5.97 -19.81
CA GLY A 90 -17.29 5.27 -18.97
C GLY A 90 -17.20 3.74 -19.03
N THR A 91 -16.64 3.15 -20.09
CA THR A 91 -16.42 1.71 -20.19
C THR A 91 -15.09 1.35 -19.51
N PRO A 92 -15.07 0.43 -18.55
CA PRO A 92 -13.84 -0.02 -17.91
C PRO A 92 -12.85 -0.61 -18.91
N LYS A 93 -11.57 -0.24 -18.77
CA LYS A 93 -10.47 -0.76 -19.60
C LYS A 93 -9.54 -1.60 -18.75
N GLY A 94 -9.25 -2.82 -19.20
CA GLY A 94 -8.29 -3.72 -18.58
C GLY A 94 -6.86 -3.36 -18.98
N VAL A 95 -6.07 -2.84 -18.04
CA VAL A 95 -4.65 -2.58 -18.24
C VAL A 95 -3.88 -3.85 -17.95
N MET A 96 -3.28 -4.44 -18.97
CA MET A 96 -2.43 -5.62 -18.86
C MET A 96 -1.03 -5.19 -18.43
N LEU A 97 -0.52 -5.81 -17.37
CA LEU A 97 0.85 -5.61 -16.89
C LEU A 97 1.58 -6.95 -16.89
N THR A 98 2.74 -6.98 -17.54
CA THR A 98 3.57 -8.18 -17.64
C THR A 98 4.50 -8.31 -16.42
N HIS A 99 5.08 -9.50 -16.24
CA HIS A 99 6.14 -9.72 -15.25
C HIS A 99 7.30 -8.74 -15.44
N ARG A 100 7.69 -8.50 -16.69
CA ARG A 100 8.75 -7.51 -17.02
C ARG A 100 8.43 -6.10 -16.54
N ASN A 101 7.16 -5.66 -16.61
CA ASN A 101 6.79 -4.33 -16.16
C ASN A 101 7.07 -4.14 -14.66
N TYR A 102 6.77 -5.12 -13.82
CA TYR A 102 7.06 -5.07 -12.39
C TYR A 102 8.54 -5.23 -12.09
N MET A 103 9.21 -6.21 -12.73
CA MET A 103 10.63 -6.46 -12.48
C MET A 103 11.52 -5.29 -12.87
N ALA A 104 11.19 -4.58 -13.96
CA ALA A 104 11.89 -3.35 -14.34
C ALA A 104 11.79 -2.27 -13.23
N GLN A 105 10.64 -2.15 -12.55
CA GLN A 105 10.52 -1.24 -11.41
C GLN A 105 11.38 -1.72 -10.22
N CYS A 106 11.41 -3.02 -9.94
CA CYS A 106 12.25 -3.59 -8.89
C CYS A 106 13.74 -3.35 -9.13
N GLU A 107 14.20 -3.42 -10.39
CA GLU A 107 15.58 -3.13 -10.76
C GLU A 107 15.97 -1.68 -10.53
N VAL A 108 15.07 -0.74 -10.83
CA VAL A 108 15.34 0.70 -10.70
C VAL A 108 15.26 1.17 -9.26
N VAL A 109 14.29 0.66 -8.49
CA VAL A 109 14.01 1.15 -7.13
C VAL A 109 15.17 0.95 -6.18
N LYS A 110 16.00 -0.07 -6.37
CA LYS A 110 17.20 -0.34 -5.57
C LYS A 110 18.24 0.79 -5.59
N TYR A 111 18.23 1.61 -6.64
CA TYR A 111 19.13 2.77 -6.75
C TYR A 111 18.53 4.05 -6.13
N ILE A 112 17.25 4.03 -5.77
CA ILE A 112 16.50 5.18 -5.27
C ILE A 112 16.26 5.05 -3.77
N LEU A 113 15.89 3.85 -3.31
CA LEU A 113 15.55 3.58 -1.92
C LEU A 113 16.67 2.79 -1.23
N PRO A 114 17.24 3.31 -0.12
CA PRO A 114 18.31 2.65 0.62
C PRO A 114 17.77 1.59 1.60
N VAL A 115 16.86 0.73 1.13
CA VAL A 115 16.25 -0.34 1.93
C VAL A 115 17.28 -1.42 2.23
N GLN A 116 17.32 -1.88 3.48
CA GLN A 116 18.20 -2.95 3.91
C GLN A 116 17.43 -4.26 4.08
N PRO A 117 18.07 -5.42 3.83
CA PRO A 117 17.47 -6.71 4.12
C PRO A 117 17.04 -6.81 5.58
N GLY A 118 15.86 -7.39 5.83
CA GLY A 118 15.29 -7.54 7.16
C GLY A 118 14.50 -6.33 7.68
N GLU A 119 14.54 -5.18 7.00
CA GLU A 119 13.66 -4.06 7.32
C GLU A 119 12.18 -4.41 7.05
N MET A 120 11.27 -3.74 7.75
CA MET A 120 9.84 -4.01 7.68
C MET A 120 9.08 -2.94 6.90
N TRP A 121 8.25 -3.39 5.97
CA TRP A 121 7.27 -2.56 5.26
C TRP A 121 5.90 -2.73 5.88
N LEU A 122 5.14 -1.63 6.00
CA LEU A 122 3.72 -1.66 6.34
C LEU A 122 2.88 -1.39 5.09
N SER A 123 2.17 -2.42 4.63
CA SER A 123 1.22 -2.35 3.53
C SER A 123 -0.15 -1.91 4.03
N VAL A 124 -0.65 -0.79 3.54
CA VAL A 124 -1.93 -0.19 3.96
C VAL A 124 -2.81 0.20 2.78
N LEU A 125 -2.28 0.15 1.57
CA LEU A 125 -3.02 0.47 0.36
C LEU A 125 -3.64 -0.79 -0.24
N PRO A 126 -4.63 -0.65 -1.15
CA PRO A 126 -5.25 -1.78 -1.82
C PRO A 126 -4.25 -2.58 -2.65
N VAL A 127 -4.08 -3.87 -2.34
CA VAL A 127 -3.13 -4.76 -3.02
C VAL A 127 -3.48 -5.04 -4.50
N TRP A 128 -4.72 -4.80 -4.89
CA TRP A 128 -5.16 -4.87 -6.29
C TRP A 128 -4.79 -3.63 -7.12
N HIS A 129 -4.27 -2.57 -6.48
CA HIS A 129 -3.75 -1.40 -7.18
C HIS A 129 -2.29 -1.63 -7.56
N SER A 130 -1.90 -1.26 -8.78
CA SER A 130 -0.54 -1.48 -9.32
C SER A 130 0.57 -0.94 -8.42
N PHE A 131 0.34 0.21 -7.80
CA PHE A 131 1.33 0.84 -6.93
C PHE A 131 1.64 -0.01 -5.68
N GLU A 132 0.62 -0.44 -4.94
CA GLU A 132 0.82 -1.27 -3.75
C GLU A 132 1.40 -2.63 -4.11
N ARG A 133 0.96 -3.22 -5.22
CA ARG A 133 1.52 -4.47 -5.73
C ARG A 133 3.02 -4.34 -6.04
N ALA A 134 3.44 -3.23 -6.64
CA ALA A 134 4.85 -2.96 -6.88
C ALA A 134 5.64 -2.85 -5.56
N ILE A 135 5.08 -2.20 -4.53
CA ILE A 135 5.70 -2.11 -3.20
C ILE A 135 5.92 -3.50 -2.58
N GLN A 136 4.95 -4.40 -2.72
CA GLN A 136 5.12 -5.78 -2.24
C GLN A 136 6.25 -6.51 -2.97
N TYR A 137 6.35 -6.35 -4.27
CA TYR A 137 7.48 -6.91 -5.02
C TYR A 137 8.82 -6.27 -4.64
N PHE A 138 8.85 -4.96 -4.32
CA PHE A 138 10.05 -4.31 -3.79
C PHE A 138 10.47 -4.93 -2.46
N SER A 139 9.53 -5.15 -1.52
CA SER A 139 9.87 -5.77 -0.23
C SER A 139 10.51 -7.15 -0.40
N ILE A 140 9.99 -7.97 -1.31
CA ILE A 140 10.56 -9.28 -1.63
C ILE A 140 11.95 -9.12 -2.25
N THR A 141 12.10 -8.21 -3.23
CA THR A 141 13.38 -7.96 -3.93
C THR A 141 14.49 -7.50 -2.98
N PHE A 142 14.15 -6.73 -1.95
CA PHE A 142 15.10 -6.27 -0.94
C PHE A 142 15.36 -7.30 0.18
N GLY A 143 14.65 -8.43 0.20
CA GLY A 143 14.70 -9.37 1.33
C GLY A 143 14.14 -8.77 2.62
N SER A 144 13.13 -7.90 2.50
CA SER A 144 12.48 -7.22 3.60
C SER A 144 11.22 -7.94 4.03
N GLY A 145 10.79 -7.73 5.28
CA GLY A 145 9.51 -8.20 5.78
C GLY A 145 8.36 -7.32 5.31
N LEU A 146 7.16 -7.92 5.20
CA LEU A 146 5.94 -7.21 4.84
C LEU A 146 4.84 -7.51 5.86
N ALA A 147 4.28 -6.47 6.45
CA ALA A 147 3.13 -6.56 7.34
C ALA A 147 1.95 -5.80 6.76
N TYR A 148 0.73 -6.26 7.04
CA TYR A 148 -0.50 -5.67 6.52
C TYR A 148 -1.28 -4.97 7.64
N SER A 149 -1.84 -3.80 7.33
CA SER A 149 -2.74 -3.07 8.22
C SER A 149 -3.87 -2.41 7.43
N LYS A 150 -4.88 -1.93 8.14
CA LYS A 150 -5.97 -1.15 7.53
C LYS A 150 -5.65 0.35 7.62
N PRO A 151 -5.96 1.15 6.56
CA PRO A 151 -5.67 2.59 6.50
C PRO A 151 -6.63 3.41 7.38
N VAL A 152 -6.88 2.95 8.60
CA VAL A 152 -7.71 3.63 9.61
C VAL A 152 -6.93 3.76 10.91
N ALA A 153 -6.83 4.97 11.44
CA ALA A 153 -5.95 5.30 12.55
C ALA A 153 -6.12 4.39 13.80
N PRO A 154 -7.33 4.00 14.25
CA PRO A 154 -7.49 3.12 15.39
C PRO A 154 -6.87 1.72 15.25
N ILE A 155 -6.69 1.24 14.03
CA ILE A 155 -6.05 -0.06 13.73
C ILE A 155 -4.57 0.17 13.44
N MET A 156 -4.26 1.11 12.56
CA MET A 156 -2.91 1.32 12.07
C MET A 156 -1.93 1.81 13.17
N LEU A 157 -2.38 2.65 14.12
CA LEU A 157 -1.50 3.15 15.19
C LEU A 157 -1.00 2.06 16.14
N PRO A 158 -1.83 1.12 16.63
CA PRO A 158 -1.34 -0.06 17.34
C PRO A 158 -0.38 -0.92 16.52
N ASP A 159 -0.66 -1.12 15.23
CA ASP A 159 0.19 -1.89 14.33
C ASP A 159 1.56 -1.22 14.14
N PHE A 160 1.62 0.11 14.02
CA PHE A 160 2.88 0.86 14.02
C PHE A 160 3.71 0.61 15.28
N ALA A 161 3.05 0.61 16.44
CA ALA A 161 3.73 0.40 17.71
C ALA A 161 4.27 -1.03 17.85
N ALA A 162 3.54 -2.02 17.34
CA ALA A 162 3.90 -3.43 17.41
C ALA A 162 4.98 -3.80 16.38
N ILE A 163 4.82 -3.37 15.13
CA ILE A 163 5.64 -3.76 13.97
C ILE A 163 6.90 -2.90 13.86
N LYS A 164 6.79 -1.60 14.21
CA LYS A 164 7.85 -0.58 14.06
C LYS A 164 8.44 -0.56 12.65
N PRO A 165 7.60 -0.38 11.62
CA PRO A 165 8.05 -0.46 10.24
C PRO A 165 9.02 0.67 9.90
N GLN A 166 10.06 0.39 9.12
CA GLN A 166 10.97 1.37 8.57
C GLN A 166 10.40 2.02 7.31
N TRP A 167 9.53 1.28 6.59
CA TRP A 167 9.01 1.71 5.31
C TRP A 167 7.48 1.61 5.27
N MET A 168 6.86 2.63 4.72
CA MET A 168 5.43 2.63 4.41
C MET A 168 5.16 3.54 3.22
N CYS A 169 4.38 3.06 2.28
CA CYS A 169 3.84 3.88 1.20
C CYS A 169 2.42 4.31 1.50
N GLY A 170 2.09 5.52 1.14
CA GLY A 170 0.76 6.06 1.37
C GLY A 170 0.41 7.16 0.38
N VAL A 171 -0.88 7.29 0.12
CA VAL A 171 -1.41 8.40 -0.69
C VAL A 171 -1.57 9.67 0.17
N PRO A 172 -1.56 10.87 -0.42
CA PRO A 172 -1.65 12.13 0.33
C PRO A 172 -2.81 12.17 1.32
N ARG A 173 -3.97 11.64 0.95
CA ARG A 173 -5.16 11.58 1.80
C ARG A 173 -4.94 10.78 3.10
N LEU A 174 -4.13 9.72 3.05
CA LEU A 174 -3.78 8.93 4.24
C LEU A 174 -2.95 9.76 5.21
N TRP A 175 -1.91 10.42 4.69
CA TRP A 175 -1.02 11.28 5.47
C TRP A 175 -1.75 12.48 6.10
N ASP A 176 -2.65 13.12 5.34
CA ASP A 176 -3.52 14.19 5.84
C ASP A 176 -4.43 13.70 6.99
N SER A 177 -4.98 12.50 6.85
CA SER A 177 -5.84 11.91 7.89
C SER A 177 -5.08 11.62 9.17
N LEU A 178 -3.86 11.07 9.05
CA LEU A 178 -2.96 10.84 10.18
C LEU A 178 -2.59 12.14 10.87
N ALA A 179 -2.12 13.13 10.11
CA ALA A 179 -1.75 14.43 10.64
C ALA A 179 -2.93 15.10 11.38
N LYS A 180 -4.13 15.09 10.79
CA LYS A 180 -5.35 15.60 11.43
C LYS A 180 -5.69 14.83 12.71
N GLY A 181 -5.49 13.51 12.72
CA GLY A 181 -5.67 12.67 13.91
C GLY A 181 -4.74 13.06 15.04
N VAL A 182 -3.45 13.21 14.77
CA VAL A 182 -2.45 13.65 15.74
C VAL A 182 -2.76 15.04 16.27
N ILE A 183 -3.04 16.01 15.40
CA ILE A 183 -3.39 17.39 15.79
C ILE A 183 -4.63 17.38 16.68
N LYS A 184 -5.67 16.59 16.33
CA LYS A 184 -6.90 16.47 17.15
C LYS A 184 -6.60 15.89 18.52
N ALA A 185 -5.77 14.86 18.62
CA ALA A 185 -5.38 14.22 19.88
C ALA A 185 -4.60 15.23 20.78
N MET A 186 -3.63 15.93 20.21
CA MET A 186 -2.85 16.94 20.93
C MET A 186 -3.69 18.15 21.36
N LYS A 187 -4.65 18.58 20.53
CA LYS A 187 -5.62 19.63 20.88
C LYS A 187 -6.51 19.21 22.05
N LYS A 188 -6.93 17.93 22.08
CA LYS A 188 -7.70 17.36 23.20
C LYS A 188 -6.89 17.29 24.49
N ALA A 189 -5.58 17.00 24.41
CA ALA A 189 -4.68 16.99 25.56
C ALA A 189 -4.51 18.41 26.17
N GLY A 190 -4.59 19.45 25.34
CA GLY A 190 -4.59 20.85 25.77
C GLY A 190 -3.34 21.32 26.50
N GLY A 191 -3.44 22.49 27.14
CA GLY A 191 -2.42 23.04 28.04
C GLY A 191 -1.01 23.13 27.42
N VAL A 192 0.00 22.91 28.27
CA VAL A 192 1.42 23.00 27.89
C VAL A 192 1.78 21.99 26.79
N LYS A 193 1.21 20.78 26.82
CA LYS A 193 1.47 19.75 25.81
C LYS A 193 1.10 20.20 24.41
N TYR A 194 -0.06 20.82 24.25
CA TYR A 194 -0.49 21.34 22.94
C TYR A 194 0.35 22.55 22.50
N ALA A 195 0.71 23.43 23.42
CA ALA A 195 1.56 24.59 23.12
C ALA A 195 2.95 24.14 22.67
N MET A 196 3.58 23.18 23.37
CA MET A 196 4.86 22.59 22.97
C MET A 196 4.77 21.90 21.61
N PHE A 197 3.74 21.09 21.39
CA PHE A 197 3.52 20.44 20.10
C PHE A 197 3.46 21.45 18.96
N ARG A 198 2.66 22.50 19.08
CA ARG A 198 2.57 23.57 18.07
C ARG A 198 3.90 24.28 17.84
N PHE A 199 4.63 24.55 18.92
CA PHE A 199 5.94 25.16 18.82
C PHE A 199 6.91 24.31 18.02
N PHE A 200 7.06 23.01 18.35
CA PHE A 200 7.98 22.12 17.65
C PHE A 200 7.56 21.83 16.21
N VAL A 201 6.26 21.70 15.92
CA VAL A 201 5.76 21.60 14.54
C VAL A 201 6.14 22.84 13.73
N SER A 202 6.01 24.05 14.31
CA SER A 202 6.41 25.28 13.65
C SER A 202 7.93 25.37 13.43
N VAL A 203 8.73 24.96 14.41
CA VAL A 203 10.20 24.89 14.30
C VAL A 203 10.59 23.90 13.20
N GLY A 204 10.02 22.69 13.21
CA GLY A 204 10.28 21.65 12.20
C GLY A 204 9.95 22.10 10.77
N ALA A 205 8.79 22.75 10.58
CA ALA A 205 8.40 23.30 9.28
C ALA A 205 9.37 24.36 8.77
N LYS A 206 9.80 25.28 9.63
CA LYS A 206 10.78 26.34 9.29
C LYS A 206 12.15 25.74 9.01
N TYR A 207 12.56 24.73 9.79
CA TYR A 207 13.82 24.03 9.59
C TYR A 207 13.84 23.29 8.26
N ALA A 208 12.78 22.55 7.93
CA ALA A 208 12.63 21.85 6.65
C ALA A 208 12.72 22.85 5.47
N TRP A 209 11.99 23.97 5.57
CA TRP A 209 12.07 25.05 4.60
C TRP A 209 13.50 25.57 4.42
N ALA A 210 14.20 25.85 5.52
CA ALA A 210 15.58 26.33 5.50
C ALA A 210 16.53 25.31 4.87
N LYS A 211 16.40 24.03 5.24
CA LYS A 211 17.17 22.91 4.70
C LYS A 211 17.00 22.77 3.20
N ASP A 212 15.76 22.85 2.68
CA ASP A 212 15.49 22.76 1.25
C ASP A 212 16.13 23.91 0.46
N HIS A 213 16.16 25.12 1.03
CA HIS A 213 16.83 26.27 0.41
C HIS A 213 18.36 26.10 0.39
N VAL A 214 18.96 25.63 1.49
CA VAL A 214 20.41 25.38 1.57
C VAL A 214 20.83 24.23 0.63
N THR A 215 20.05 23.15 0.57
CA THR A 215 20.38 21.97 -0.23
C THR A 215 19.96 22.08 -1.70
N GLY A 216 19.29 23.18 -2.09
CA GLY A 216 18.84 23.41 -3.47
C GLY A 216 17.68 22.53 -3.90
N ARG A 217 16.92 21.94 -2.97
CA ARG A 217 15.74 21.11 -3.23
C ARG A 217 14.48 21.90 -3.57
N VAL A 218 14.56 23.24 -3.55
CA VAL A 218 13.43 24.10 -3.91
C VAL A 218 13.16 24.04 -5.41
N THR A 219 11.99 23.53 -5.80
CA THR A 219 11.54 23.49 -7.20
C THR A 219 11.11 24.90 -7.64
N ARG A 220 11.66 25.39 -8.74
CA ARG A 220 11.31 26.68 -9.33
C ARG A 220 11.04 26.57 -10.81
N PHE A 221 9.95 27.14 -11.26
CA PHE A 221 9.56 27.21 -12.69
C PHE A 221 10.27 28.32 -13.46
N LYS A 222 10.84 29.32 -12.75
CA LYS A 222 11.59 30.42 -13.35
C LYS A 222 13.07 30.36 -12.95
N LYS A 223 13.95 30.79 -13.82
CA LYS A 223 15.39 30.96 -13.49
C LYS A 223 15.52 31.90 -12.29
N TYR A 224 16.14 31.38 -11.25
CA TYR A 224 16.41 32.12 -10.02
C TYR A 224 17.82 31.79 -9.53
N PRO A 225 18.61 32.78 -9.07
CA PRO A 225 19.97 32.52 -8.58
C PRO A 225 19.94 31.66 -7.31
N ARG A 226 20.42 30.43 -7.39
CA ARG A 226 20.47 29.48 -6.26
C ARG A 226 21.24 30.02 -5.05
N PHE A 227 22.20 30.92 -5.29
CA PHE A 227 22.96 31.60 -4.24
C PHE A 227 22.04 32.39 -3.30
N LEU A 228 21.01 33.06 -3.81
CA LEU A 228 20.04 33.78 -2.97
C LEU A 228 19.18 32.86 -2.12
N ASP A 229 18.87 31.67 -2.64
CA ASP A 229 18.16 30.65 -1.87
C ASP A 229 19.06 30.14 -0.72
N PHE A 230 20.31 29.85 -1.02
CA PHE A 230 21.31 29.48 0.00
C PHE A 230 21.44 30.49 1.12
N ILE A 231 21.60 31.79 0.81
CA ILE A 231 21.71 32.85 1.82
C ILE A 231 20.44 32.91 2.68
N LYS A 232 19.24 32.83 2.04
CA LYS A 232 17.98 32.85 2.80
C LYS A 232 17.85 31.62 3.72
N GLY A 233 18.27 30.47 3.24
CA GLY A 233 18.19 29.22 3.99
C GLY A 233 19.18 29.14 5.13
N ILE A 234 20.45 29.52 4.95
CA ILE A 234 21.56 29.30 5.91
C ILE A 234 21.32 29.99 7.22
N ILE A 235 20.83 31.23 7.21
CA ILE A 235 20.57 32.00 8.41
C ILE A 235 19.51 31.31 9.29
N HIS A 236 18.40 30.89 8.67
CA HIS A 236 17.33 30.16 9.37
C HIS A 236 17.79 28.78 9.81
N PHE A 237 18.56 28.09 8.99
CA PHE A 237 19.08 26.76 9.29
C PHE A 237 19.96 26.78 10.56
N ILE A 238 20.92 27.68 10.66
CA ILE A 238 21.81 27.79 11.81
C ILE A 238 21.03 28.12 13.09
N HIS A 239 20.05 29.02 13.03
CA HIS A 239 19.26 29.42 14.21
C HIS A 239 18.29 28.32 14.66
N LEU A 240 17.76 27.51 13.74
CA LEU A 240 16.75 26.51 14.05
C LEU A 240 17.32 25.11 14.34
N TRP A 241 18.57 24.85 13.94
CA TRP A 241 19.22 23.56 14.14
C TRP A 241 19.28 23.11 15.61
N PRO A 242 19.68 23.93 16.59
CA PRO A 242 19.67 23.49 17.98
C PRO A 242 18.27 23.18 18.52
N LEU A 243 17.27 23.98 18.12
CA LEU A 243 15.88 23.80 18.55
C LEU A 243 15.25 22.53 17.89
N HIS A 244 15.62 22.24 16.64
CA HIS A 244 15.20 21.02 15.96
C HIS A 244 15.82 19.78 16.61
N GLY A 245 17.13 19.77 16.85
CA GLY A 245 17.83 18.68 17.53
C GLY A 245 17.30 18.41 18.95
N PHE A 246 16.94 19.45 19.69
CA PHE A 246 16.29 19.30 21.00
C PHE A 246 14.89 18.67 20.85
N GLY A 247 14.13 19.05 19.83
CA GLY A 247 12.82 18.44 19.52
C GLY A 247 12.94 16.96 19.17
N GLU A 248 13.91 16.57 18.35
CA GLU A 248 14.19 15.16 18.04
C GLU A 248 14.54 14.35 19.29
N LEU A 249 15.36 14.90 20.20
CA LEU A 249 15.74 14.24 21.46
C LEU A 249 14.54 13.98 22.38
N LEU A 250 13.52 14.85 22.33
CA LEU A 250 12.27 14.66 23.09
C LEU A 250 11.34 13.61 22.51
N VAL A 251 11.41 13.35 21.20
CA VAL A 251 10.55 12.38 20.50
C VAL A 251 11.12 10.97 20.59
N HIS A 252 12.46 10.82 20.66
CA HIS A 252 13.15 9.53 20.73
C HIS A 252 13.31 8.95 22.15
N LYS A 253 12.80 9.65 23.17
CA LYS A 253 12.67 9.13 24.57
C LYS A 253 11.23 8.67 24.83
#